data_4dbb26852a469d40388454fbc76e9bf8
#
_entry.id   4dbb26852a469d40388454fbc76e9bf8
#
_cell.length_a   1.000
_cell.length_b   1.000
_cell.length_c   1.000
_cell.angle_alpha   90.00
_cell.angle_beta   90.00
_cell.angle_gamma   90.00
#
_symmetry.space_group_name_H-M   'P 1'
#
loop_
_entity.id
_entity.type
_entity.pdbx_description
1 polymer ?
#
loop_
_entity_poly.entity_id
_entity_poly.type
_entity_poly.pdbx_seq_one_letter_code
_entity_poly.pdbx_strand_id
1 'polypeptide(L)'
;MGAMTAGGHPATRGHLLPGFSYFEYQRIVCRDVLIPWLQSRVALEGRLVGDIGAHHGGMVDALREWGHVAGAIGLELSEDVVASSPFVSDERFRLECADVLASGFGTQKFDVVLLHDVLEHIPEYDDALDAIRSSLREGGHAFVSFPPYYSAFGGHQQYARGPARFAPFVHLLPASLFYRVAEPGEQEYMTADGALEDLVSVRSTRLTLAAAERAFARARLDVVAHELFLVRPEYTVRYQLKPRGAGLLGRVPVARELVNGAFYLLRRSR
;
A
#
# COMPACT_ATOMS: atom_id res chain seq x y z
N MET A 1 -27.15 -17.13 35.34
CA MET A 1 -26.46 -15.87 35.64
C MET A 1 -24.98 -16.19 35.84
N GLY A 2 -24.15 -15.91 34.87
CA GLY A 2 -22.71 -16.18 34.89
C GLY A 2 -22.13 -15.52 33.66
N ALA A 3 -21.72 -14.25 33.78
CA ALA A 3 -21.08 -13.50 32.71
C ALA A 3 -19.68 -14.08 32.47
N MET A 4 -19.45 -14.66 31.31
CA MET A 4 -18.11 -14.95 30.83
C MET A 4 -17.44 -13.62 30.43
N THR A 5 -16.51 -13.16 31.26
CA THR A 5 -15.59 -12.08 30.96
C THR A 5 -14.66 -12.55 29.85
N ALA A 6 -14.81 -12.01 28.67
CA ALA A 6 -13.81 -12.13 27.60
C ALA A 6 -12.51 -11.50 28.11
N GLY A 7 -11.50 -12.34 28.30
CA GLY A 7 -10.14 -11.93 28.59
C GLY A 7 -9.57 -11.23 27.35
N GLY A 8 -9.66 -9.92 27.27
CA GLY A 8 -9.01 -9.14 26.26
C GLY A 8 -7.50 -9.20 26.47
N HIS A 9 -6.77 -9.82 25.55
CA HIS A 9 -5.36 -9.57 25.41
C HIS A 9 -5.17 -8.07 25.22
N PRO A 10 -4.16 -7.43 25.83
CA PRO A 10 -3.88 -6.02 25.60
C PRO A 10 -3.50 -5.88 24.13
N ALA A 11 -4.47 -5.43 23.32
CA ALA A 11 -4.24 -5.08 21.94
C ALA A 11 -2.99 -4.19 21.89
N THR A 12 -2.03 -4.61 21.12
CA THR A 12 -0.83 -3.84 20.85
C THR A 12 -1.27 -2.50 20.23
N ARG A 13 -1.38 -1.47 21.09
CA ARG A 13 -1.72 -0.10 20.68
C ARG A 13 -0.69 0.36 19.65
N GLY A 14 -1.02 0.35 18.39
CA GLY A 14 -0.01 0.78 17.42
C GLY A 14 -0.46 1.04 16.00
N HIS A 15 -1.54 0.46 15.48
CA HIS A 15 -1.74 0.54 14.04
C HIS A 15 -3.12 0.98 13.56
N LEU A 16 -4.18 0.72 14.30
CA LEU A 16 -5.51 1.21 13.95
C LEU A 16 -6.13 1.92 15.16
N LEU A 17 -7.04 2.84 14.93
CA LEU A 17 -7.87 3.40 15.99
C LEU A 17 -8.68 2.25 16.63
N PRO A 18 -8.85 2.20 17.95
CA PRO A 18 -9.63 1.15 18.58
C PRO A 18 -11.03 1.04 17.96
N GLY A 19 -11.40 -0.17 17.51
CA GLY A 19 -12.70 -0.44 16.91
C GLY A 19 -12.76 -0.39 15.39
N PHE A 20 -11.63 -0.12 14.70
CA PHE A 20 -11.57 -0.21 13.23
C PHE A 20 -10.89 -1.50 12.80
N SER A 21 -11.56 -2.27 11.92
CA SER A 21 -10.92 -3.33 11.17
C SER A 21 -10.00 -2.76 10.09
N TYR A 22 -9.07 -3.58 9.58
CA TYR A 22 -8.20 -3.15 8.49
C TYR A 22 -9.00 -2.86 7.21
N PHE A 23 -10.08 -3.57 6.96
CA PHE A 23 -11.02 -3.31 5.88
C PHE A 23 -11.61 -1.88 5.97
N GLU A 24 -12.11 -1.49 7.14
CA GLU A 24 -12.63 -0.14 7.37
C GLU A 24 -11.53 0.91 7.25
N TYR A 25 -10.34 0.62 7.74
CA TYR A 25 -9.18 1.50 7.55
C TYR A 25 -8.90 1.74 6.06
N GLN A 26 -8.84 0.70 5.24
CA GLN A 26 -8.66 0.82 3.79
C GLN A 26 -9.78 1.67 3.15
N ARG A 27 -11.04 1.45 3.55
CA ARG A 27 -12.18 2.25 3.06
C ARG A 27 -12.01 3.74 3.36
N ILE A 28 -11.67 4.07 4.60
CA ILE A 28 -11.52 5.47 5.03
C ILE A 28 -10.32 6.12 4.33
N VAL A 29 -9.19 5.44 4.24
CA VAL A 29 -8.01 5.95 3.51
C VAL A 29 -8.35 6.18 2.04
N CYS A 30 -9.03 5.26 1.40
CA CYS A 30 -9.43 5.41 0.00
C CYS A 30 -10.39 6.61 -0.17
N ARG A 31 -11.42 6.73 0.68
CA ARG A 31 -12.40 7.83 0.63
C ARG A 31 -11.78 9.20 0.89
N ASP A 32 -11.00 9.31 1.98
CA ASP A 32 -10.57 10.62 2.50
C ASP A 32 -9.21 11.07 1.94
N VAL A 33 -8.42 10.14 1.39
CA VAL A 33 -7.06 10.43 0.90
C VAL A 33 -6.92 10.13 -0.59
N LEU A 34 -7.14 8.86 -1.02
CA LEU A 34 -6.78 8.45 -2.38
C LEU A 34 -7.74 9.00 -3.42
N ILE A 35 -9.06 8.87 -3.23
CA ILE A 35 -10.06 9.39 -4.17
C ILE A 35 -9.89 10.90 -4.37
N PRO A 36 -9.80 11.75 -3.34
CA PRO A 36 -9.58 13.18 -3.52
C PRO A 36 -8.25 13.51 -4.21
N TRP A 37 -7.17 12.80 -3.85
CA TRP A 37 -5.87 13.01 -4.47
C TRP A 37 -5.88 12.66 -5.96
N LEU A 38 -6.49 11.53 -6.31
CA LEU A 38 -6.63 11.07 -7.70
C LEU A 38 -7.55 12.00 -8.51
N GLN A 39 -8.73 12.31 -8.00
CA GLN A 39 -9.73 13.14 -8.70
C GLN A 39 -9.23 14.55 -9.00
N SER A 40 -8.29 15.06 -8.22
CA SER A 40 -7.65 16.36 -8.51
C SER A 40 -6.68 16.29 -9.71
N ARG A 41 -6.39 15.10 -10.27
CA ARG A 41 -5.38 14.84 -11.32
C ARG A 41 -5.89 14.03 -12.48
N VAL A 42 -6.81 13.11 -12.25
CA VAL A 42 -7.42 12.23 -13.25
C VAL A 42 -8.88 12.01 -12.93
N ALA A 43 -9.74 12.07 -13.95
CA ALA A 43 -11.16 11.76 -13.76
C ALA A 43 -11.33 10.28 -13.44
N LEU A 44 -12.02 9.96 -12.34
CA LEU A 44 -12.38 8.58 -11.96
C LEU A 44 -13.77 8.19 -12.45
N GLU A 45 -14.65 9.16 -12.68
CA GLU A 45 -16.03 8.92 -13.07
C GLU A 45 -16.13 8.03 -14.32
N GLY A 46 -16.90 6.96 -14.21
CA GLY A 46 -17.10 5.99 -15.27
C GLY A 46 -15.89 5.16 -15.66
N ARG A 47 -14.78 5.23 -14.93
CA ARG A 47 -13.55 4.48 -15.20
C ARG A 47 -13.59 3.08 -14.61
N LEU A 48 -12.80 2.18 -15.21
CA LEU A 48 -12.52 0.86 -14.64
C LEU A 48 -11.20 0.91 -13.89
N VAL A 49 -11.22 0.47 -12.62
CA VAL A 49 -10.08 0.56 -11.71
C VAL A 49 -9.59 -0.84 -11.32
N GLY A 50 -8.27 -1.06 -11.38
CA GLY A 50 -7.61 -2.23 -10.78
C GLY A 50 -6.96 -1.83 -9.46
N ASP A 51 -6.99 -2.71 -8.46
CA ASP A 51 -6.32 -2.51 -7.15
C ASP A 51 -5.43 -3.73 -6.88
N ILE A 52 -4.12 -3.54 -6.85
CA ILE A 52 -3.14 -4.61 -6.62
C ILE A 52 -2.71 -4.58 -5.16
N GLY A 53 -2.71 -5.77 -4.50
CA GLY A 53 -2.53 -5.89 -3.06
C GLY A 53 -3.77 -5.40 -2.31
N ALA A 54 -4.95 -5.75 -2.83
CA ALA A 54 -6.23 -5.25 -2.34
C ALA A 54 -6.57 -5.69 -0.91
N HIS A 55 -5.83 -6.66 -0.36
CA HIS A 55 -6.06 -7.24 0.96
C HIS A 55 -7.54 -7.67 1.11
N HIS A 56 -8.26 -7.15 2.10
CA HIS A 56 -9.69 -7.46 2.30
C HIS A 56 -10.64 -6.70 1.35
N GLY A 57 -10.14 -5.97 0.34
CA GLY A 57 -10.97 -5.27 -0.66
C GLY A 57 -11.59 -3.96 -0.19
N GLY A 58 -11.12 -3.38 0.92
CA GLY A 58 -11.68 -2.13 1.45
C GLY A 58 -11.55 -0.95 0.48
N MET A 59 -10.50 -0.90 -0.35
CA MET A 59 -10.38 0.14 -1.39
C MET A 59 -11.37 -0.08 -2.53
N VAL A 60 -11.59 -1.33 -2.95
CA VAL A 60 -12.59 -1.69 -3.97
C VAL A 60 -13.98 -1.29 -3.49
N ASP A 61 -14.30 -1.55 -2.22
CA ASP A 61 -15.58 -1.15 -1.62
C ASP A 61 -15.75 0.39 -1.55
N ALA A 62 -14.70 1.10 -1.18
CA ALA A 62 -14.69 2.56 -1.18
C ALA A 62 -14.88 3.16 -2.58
N LEU A 63 -14.24 2.58 -3.59
CA LEU A 63 -14.41 2.99 -4.99
C LEU A 63 -15.85 2.76 -5.45
N ARG A 64 -16.49 1.65 -5.04
CA ARG A 64 -17.90 1.36 -5.31
C ARG A 64 -18.82 2.43 -4.72
N GLU A 65 -18.55 2.84 -3.48
CA GLU A 65 -19.45 3.75 -2.76
C GLU A 65 -19.19 5.23 -3.08
N TRP A 66 -17.93 5.65 -3.21
CA TRP A 66 -17.55 7.07 -3.31
C TRP A 66 -16.76 7.44 -4.56
N GLY A 67 -16.25 6.46 -5.31
CA GLY A 67 -15.37 6.71 -6.45
C GLY A 67 -16.10 7.11 -7.73
N HIS A 68 -17.42 6.87 -7.84
CA HIS A 68 -18.21 7.04 -9.06
C HIS A 68 -17.62 6.29 -10.27
N VAL A 69 -16.89 5.21 -10.01
CA VAL A 69 -16.24 4.39 -11.05
C VAL A 69 -17.25 3.43 -11.71
N ALA A 70 -16.96 2.98 -12.93
CA ALA A 70 -17.79 1.99 -13.63
C ALA A 70 -17.68 0.59 -13.00
N GLY A 71 -16.50 0.29 -12.42
CA GLY A 71 -16.22 -0.96 -11.74
C GLY A 71 -14.80 -0.97 -11.18
N ALA A 72 -14.53 -1.88 -10.26
CA ALA A 72 -13.19 -2.09 -9.70
C ALA A 72 -12.92 -3.58 -9.44
N ILE A 73 -11.67 -4.00 -9.69
CA ILE A 73 -11.20 -5.37 -9.45
C ILE A 73 -9.97 -5.29 -8.57
N GLY A 74 -10.06 -5.88 -7.37
CA GLY A 74 -8.92 -6.05 -6.46
C GLY A 74 -8.24 -7.40 -6.69
N LEU A 75 -6.92 -7.42 -6.71
CA LEU A 75 -6.10 -8.63 -6.67
C LEU A 75 -5.41 -8.74 -5.32
N GLU A 76 -5.53 -9.89 -4.70
CA GLU A 76 -4.86 -10.25 -3.45
C GLU A 76 -4.18 -11.61 -3.63
N LEU A 77 -2.95 -11.74 -3.13
CA LEU A 77 -2.15 -12.95 -3.28
C LEU A 77 -2.62 -14.08 -2.33
N SER A 78 -3.09 -13.72 -1.14
CA SER A 78 -3.48 -14.65 -0.09
C SER A 78 -4.94 -15.10 -0.24
N GLU A 79 -5.14 -16.40 -0.49
CA GLU A 79 -6.48 -17.01 -0.54
C GLU A 79 -7.21 -16.87 0.80
N ASP A 80 -6.51 -17.02 1.93
CA ASP A 80 -7.09 -16.88 3.26
C ASP A 80 -7.60 -15.47 3.52
N VAL A 81 -6.87 -14.46 3.06
CA VAL A 81 -7.29 -13.05 3.18
C VAL A 81 -8.53 -12.79 2.34
N VAL A 82 -8.58 -13.30 1.10
CA VAL A 82 -9.75 -13.17 0.24
C VAL A 82 -10.95 -13.90 0.84
N ALA A 83 -10.75 -15.14 1.33
CA ALA A 83 -11.83 -15.94 1.91
C ALA A 83 -12.40 -15.35 3.21
N SER A 84 -11.57 -14.65 4.01
CA SER A 84 -12.00 -13.99 5.26
C SER A 84 -12.50 -12.56 5.05
N SER A 85 -12.50 -12.06 3.81
CA SER A 85 -12.90 -10.69 3.49
C SER A 85 -14.38 -10.45 3.79
N PRO A 86 -14.75 -9.33 4.44
CA PRO A 86 -16.13 -8.90 4.56
C PRO A 86 -16.70 -8.30 3.27
N PHE A 87 -15.84 -8.10 2.24
CA PHE A 87 -16.27 -7.55 0.95
C PHE A 87 -17.13 -8.53 0.17
N VAL A 88 -18.27 -8.05 -0.33
CA VAL A 88 -19.17 -8.85 -1.16
C VAL A 88 -18.98 -8.46 -2.63
N SER A 89 -18.42 -9.37 -3.41
CA SER A 89 -18.20 -9.20 -4.84
C SER A 89 -19.51 -9.23 -5.63
N ASP A 90 -19.56 -8.43 -6.70
CA ASP A 90 -20.59 -8.45 -7.73
C ASP A 90 -19.96 -8.44 -9.14
N GLU A 91 -20.75 -8.27 -10.20
CA GLU A 91 -20.25 -8.31 -11.59
C GLU A 91 -19.25 -7.17 -11.91
N ARG A 92 -19.37 -6.02 -11.24
CA ARG A 92 -18.57 -4.83 -11.51
C ARG A 92 -17.47 -4.60 -10.47
N PHE A 93 -17.68 -5.10 -9.25
CA PHE A 93 -16.76 -4.90 -8.12
C PHE A 93 -16.39 -6.25 -7.54
N ARG A 94 -15.13 -6.66 -7.74
CA ARG A 94 -14.66 -8.00 -7.37
C ARG A 94 -13.36 -7.95 -6.59
N LEU A 95 -13.21 -8.93 -5.71
CA LEU A 95 -11.93 -9.27 -5.09
C LEU A 95 -11.55 -10.67 -5.57
N GLU A 96 -10.37 -10.80 -6.14
CA GLU A 96 -9.87 -12.02 -6.76
C GLU A 96 -8.54 -12.44 -6.14
N CYS A 97 -8.36 -13.75 -5.89
CA CYS A 97 -7.08 -14.29 -5.48
C CYS A 97 -6.21 -14.49 -6.74
N ALA A 98 -5.18 -13.66 -6.92
CA ALA A 98 -4.28 -13.75 -8.05
C ALA A 98 -2.94 -13.06 -7.78
N ASP A 99 -1.88 -13.62 -8.37
CA ASP A 99 -0.55 -13.02 -8.38
C ASP A 99 -0.38 -12.12 -9.60
N VAL A 100 -0.03 -10.85 -9.37
CA VAL A 100 0.21 -9.88 -10.45
C VAL A 100 1.36 -10.29 -11.36
N LEU A 101 2.34 -11.02 -10.84
CA LEU A 101 3.50 -11.52 -11.62
C LEU A 101 3.15 -12.73 -12.47
N ALA A 102 2.20 -13.58 -12.05
CA ALA A 102 1.84 -14.81 -12.75
C ALA A 102 0.72 -14.58 -13.78
N SER A 103 -0.45 -14.17 -13.32
CA SER A 103 -1.65 -14.01 -14.15
C SER A 103 -2.13 -12.57 -14.25
N GLY A 104 -1.77 -11.73 -13.28
CA GLY A 104 -2.26 -10.37 -13.16
C GLY A 104 -3.78 -10.28 -13.31
N PHE A 105 -4.23 -9.28 -14.02
CA PHE A 105 -5.65 -9.11 -14.37
C PHE A 105 -6.05 -9.86 -15.67
N GLY A 106 -5.26 -10.83 -16.13
CA GLY A 106 -5.51 -11.53 -17.37
C GLY A 106 -5.60 -10.57 -18.58
N THR A 107 -6.69 -10.67 -19.35
CA THR A 107 -6.93 -9.81 -20.52
C THR A 107 -7.61 -8.49 -20.17
N GLN A 108 -8.02 -8.29 -18.93
CA GLN A 108 -8.73 -7.09 -18.49
C GLN A 108 -7.85 -5.84 -18.63
N LYS A 109 -8.45 -4.73 -19.12
CA LYS A 109 -7.76 -3.44 -19.27
C LYS A 109 -8.45 -2.37 -18.43
N PHE A 110 -7.63 -1.59 -17.72
CA PHE A 110 -8.06 -0.57 -16.78
C PHE A 110 -7.72 0.84 -17.27
N ASP A 111 -8.52 1.79 -16.83
CA ASP A 111 -8.24 3.22 -16.99
C ASP A 111 -7.28 3.70 -15.90
N VAL A 112 -7.40 3.11 -14.68
CA VAL A 112 -6.53 3.39 -13.54
C VAL A 112 -6.18 2.08 -12.83
N VAL A 113 -4.92 1.92 -12.41
CA VAL A 113 -4.46 0.83 -11.54
C VAL A 113 -3.86 1.43 -10.27
N LEU A 114 -4.23 0.90 -9.12
CA LEU A 114 -3.74 1.32 -7.80
C LEU A 114 -2.72 0.31 -7.28
N LEU A 115 -1.62 0.82 -6.71
CA LEU A 115 -0.66 0.09 -5.87
C LEU A 115 -0.40 0.94 -4.63
N HIS A 116 -1.16 0.69 -3.60
CA HIS A 116 -1.03 1.43 -2.35
C HIS A 116 -0.23 0.62 -1.33
N ASP A 117 1.05 0.99 -1.14
CA ASP A 117 1.99 0.32 -0.24
C ASP A 117 2.14 -1.18 -0.56
N VAL A 118 2.45 -1.48 -1.82
CA VAL A 118 2.62 -2.84 -2.36
C VAL A 118 3.97 -2.99 -3.05
N LEU A 119 4.42 -2.00 -3.83
CA LEU A 119 5.59 -2.13 -4.69
C LEU A 119 6.88 -2.40 -3.89
N GLU A 120 7.00 -1.90 -2.68
CA GLU A 120 8.11 -2.13 -1.75
C GLU A 120 8.21 -3.58 -1.24
N HIS A 121 7.15 -4.38 -1.42
CA HIS A 121 7.10 -5.79 -1.06
C HIS A 121 7.44 -6.72 -2.22
N ILE A 122 7.57 -6.22 -3.44
CA ILE A 122 7.82 -7.02 -4.65
C ILE A 122 9.29 -6.86 -5.07
N PRO A 123 10.17 -7.85 -4.82
CA PRO A 123 11.56 -7.77 -5.26
C PRO A 123 11.68 -7.63 -6.79
N GLU A 124 10.79 -8.27 -7.53
CA GLU A 124 10.67 -8.24 -8.99
C GLU A 124 9.81 -7.06 -9.46
N TYR A 125 9.97 -5.87 -8.85
CA TYR A 125 9.12 -4.71 -9.13
C TYR A 125 9.20 -4.22 -10.60
N ASP A 126 10.26 -4.51 -11.32
CA ASP A 126 10.32 -4.24 -12.76
C ASP A 126 9.28 -5.06 -13.53
N ASP A 127 9.19 -6.38 -13.25
CA ASP A 127 8.21 -7.27 -13.88
C ASP A 127 6.78 -6.91 -13.46
N ALA A 128 6.58 -6.52 -12.20
CA ALA A 128 5.29 -6.03 -11.72
C ALA A 128 4.84 -4.76 -12.46
N LEU A 129 5.75 -3.81 -12.69
CA LEU A 129 5.45 -2.58 -13.43
C LEU A 129 5.15 -2.85 -14.91
N ASP A 130 5.81 -3.84 -15.53
CA ASP A 130 5.49 -4.28 -16.89
C ASP A 130 4.10 -4.95 -16.97
N ALA A 131 3.74 -5.77 -15.98
CA ALA A 131 2.41 -6.36 -15.87
C ALA A 131 1.33 -5.27 -15.69
N ILE A 132 1.59 -4.28 -14.83
CA ILE A 132 0.71 -3.11 -14.63
C ILE A 132 0.54 -2.34 -15.93
N ARG A 133 1.65 -2.00 -16.59
CA ARG A 133 1.60 -1.31 -17.88
C ARG A 133 0.78 -2.08 -18.90
N SER A 134 0.94 -3.40 -18.92
CA SER A 134 0.19 -4.27 -19.82
C SER A 134 -1.29 -4.30 -19.51
N SER A 135 -1.72 -4.16 -18.26
CA SER A 135 -3.11 -4.10 -17.83
C SER A 135 -3.76 -2.74 -18.05
N LEU A 136 -2.99 -1.68 -18.23
CA LEU A 136 -3.53 -0.34 -18.51
C LEU A 136 -3.98 -0.20 -19.97
N ARG A 137 -5.05 0.55 -20.20
CA ARG A 137 -5.40 1.08 -21.52
C ARG A 137 -4.36 2.09 -22.00
N GLU A 138 -4.33 2.41 -23.28
CA GLU A 138 -3.52 3.52 -23.78
C GLU A 138 -3.94 4.83 -23.10
N GLY A 139 -2.95 5.57 -22.58
CA GLY A 139 -3.19 6.78 -21.80
C GLY A 139 -3.78 6.53 -20.40
N GLY A 140 -3.93 5.27 -19.99
CA GLY A 140 -4.33 4.89 -18.63
C GLY A 140 -3.26 5.24 -17.61
N HIS A 141 -3.66 5.29 -16.34
CA HIS A 141 -2.81 5.76 -15.24
C HIS A 141 -2.57 4.68 -14.19
N ALA A 142 -1.38 4.68 -13.58
CA ALA A 142 -1.13 3.91 -12.36
C ALA A 142 -0.87 4.89 -11.21
N PHE A 143 -1.52 4.64 -10.08
CA PHE A 143 -1.18 5.26 -8.81
C PHE A 143 -0.25 4.30 -8.05
N VAL A 144 0.88 4.81 -7.60
CA VAL A 144 1.84 4.04 -6.80
C VAL A 144 2.17 4.84 -5.55
N SER A 145 2.02 4.21 -4.39
CA SER A 145 2.52 4.76 -3.13
C SER A 145 3.41 3.76 -2.42
N PHE A 146 4.40 4.27 -1.71
CA PHE A 146 5.28 3.47 -0.85
C PHE A 146 6.08 4.35 0.10
N PRO A 147 6.50 3.84 1.27
CA PRO A 147 7.55 4.44 2.09
C PRO A 147 8.92 4.09 1.49
N PRO A 148 9.79 5.06 1.16
CA PRO A 148 11.15 4.75 0.71
C PRO A 148 11.92 3.98 1.78
N TYR A 149 12.74 3.00 1.38
CA TYR A 149 13.46 2.12 2.31
C TYR A 149 14.31 2.88 3.34
N TYR A 150 14.94 3.99 2.98
CA TYR A 150 15.76 4.78 3.89
C TYR A 150 14.98 5.77 4.77
N SER A 151 13.66 5.77 4.71
CA SER A 151 12.84 6.56 5.63
C SER A 151 12.92 6.03 7.06
N ALA A 152 12.44 6.80 8.03
CA ALA A 152 12.50 6.42 9.44
C ALA A 152 11.90 5.03 9.75
N PHE A 153 10.84 4.66 9.03
CA PHE A 153 10.11 3.40 9.19
C PHE A 153 10.00 2.59 7.89
N GLY A 154 10.88 2.85 6.92
CA GLY A 154 10.87 2.20 5.60
C GLY A 154 11.21 0.70 5.60
N GLY A 155 11.57 0.14 6.73
CA GLY A 155 11.79 -1.31 6.91
C GLY A 155 10.63 -2.02 7.59
N HIS A 156 9.48 -1.38 7.73
CA HIS A 156 8.26 -1.91 8.35
C HIS A 156 8.42 -2.46 9.78
N GLN A 157 9.47 -2.00 10.50
CA GLN A 157 9.74 -2.41 11.89
C GLN A 157 8.59 -2.12 12.85
N GLN A 158 7.58 -1.34 12.45
CA GLN A 158 6.34 -1.16 13.21
C GLN A 158 5.55 -2.47 13.40
N TYR A 159 5.81 -3.49 12.59
CA TYR A 159 5.25 -4.85 12.76
C TYR A 159 5.99 -5.70 13.77
N ALA A 160 7.11 -5.22 14.31
CA ALA A 160 7.83 -5.92 15.35
C ALA A 160 7.14 -5.83 16.72
N ARG A 161 7.45 -6.78 17.59
CA ARG A 161 7.14 -6.72 19.03
C ARG A 161 8.13 -5.80 19.77
N GLY A 162 7.72 -5.34 20.93
CA GLY A 162 8.59 -4.60 21.82
C GLY A 162 9.01 -3.21 21.34
N PRO A 163 10.09 -2.63 21.90
CA PRO A 163 10.46 -1.23 21.66
C PRO A 163 11.03 -0.97 20.26
N ALA A 164 11.54 -1.99 19.56
CA ALA A 164 12.08 -1.83 18.20
C ALA A 164 11.05 -1.25 17.22
N ARG A 165 9.76 -1.52 17.43
CA ARG A 165 8.65 -0.99 16.61
C ARG A 165 8.57 0.54 16.58
N PHE A 166 9.11 1.21 17.59
CA PHE A 166 9.11 2.66 17.72
C PHE A 166 10.47 3.28 17.38
N ALA A 167 11.49 2.45 17.11
CA ALA A 167 12.84 2.92 16.85
C ALA A 167 13.01 3.28 15.37
N PRO A 168 13.17 4.58 15.01
CA PRO A 168 13.42 4.96 13.63
C PRO A 168 14.75 4.37 13.16
N PHE A 169 14.82 4.00 11.88
CA PHE A 169 16.02 3.51 11.19
C PHE A 169 16.60 2.18 11.72
N VAL A 170 15.93 1.49 12.65
CA VAL A 170 16.43 0.20 13.17
C VAL A 170 16.59 -0.87 12.08
N HIS A 171 15.82 -0.78 11.01
CA HIS A 171 15.91 -1.66 9.84
C HIS A 171 17.23 -1.51 9.05
N LEU A 172 17.99 -0.44 9.26
CA LEU A 172 19.31 -0.25 8.64
C LEU A 172 20.41 -1.05 9.33
N LEU A 173 20.13 -1.66 10.49
CA LEU A 173 21.07 -2.57 11.15
C LEU A 173 21.39 -3.78 10.24
N PRO A 174 22.56 -4.42 10.42
CA PRO A 174 22.85 -5.72 9.81
C PRO A 174 21.71 -6.72 10.04
N ALA A 175 21.43 -7.60 9.08
CA ALA A 175 20.26 -8.49 9.13
C ALA A 175 20.16 -9.29 10.42
N SER A 176 21.29 -9.89 10.86
CA SER A 176 21.34 -10.69 12.09
C SER A 176 20.97 -9.89 13.35
N LEU A 177 21.33 -8.60 13.39
CA LEU A 177 20.99 -7.73 14.52
C LEU A 177 19.55 -7.22 14.40
N PHE A 178 19.12 -6.87 13.19
CA PHE A 178 17.75 -6.42 12.94
C PHE A 178 16.72 -7.46 13.39
N TYR A 179 16.81 -8.71 12.87
CA TYR A 179 15.85 -9.76 13.23
C TYR A 179 15.94 -10.21 14.69
N ARG A 180 17.05 -9.94 15.38
CA ARG A 180 17.17 -10.18 16.81
C ARG A 180 16.42 -9.15 17.65
N VAL A 181 16.32 -7.90 17.20
CA VAL A 181 15.68 -6.81 17.95
C VAL A 181 14.26 -6.50 17.46
N ALA A 182 13.96 -6.81 16.20
CA ALA A 182 12.67 -6.60 15.56
C ALA A 182 11.95 -7.95 15.38
N GLU A 183 11.68 -8.65 16.48
CA GLU A 183 10.91 -9.89 16.47
C GLU A 183 9.51 -9.64 15.93
N PRO A 184 9.04 -10.39 14.90
CA PRO A 184 7.71 -10.20 14.32
C PRO A 184 6.59 -10.36 15.34
N GLY A 185 5.56 -9.56 15.23
CA GLY A 185 4.42 -9.57 16.12
C GLY A 185 3.10 -9.70 15.38
N GLU A 186 2.15 -10.43 15.97
CA GLU A 186 0.78 -10.46 15.47
C GLU A 186 0.19 -9.05 15.42
N GLN A 187 -0.50 -8.75 14.36
CA GLN A 187 -1.32 -7.57 14.17
C GLN A 187 -2.79 -7.99 14.08
N GLU A 188 -3.72 -7.06 14.18
CA GLU A 188 -5.15 -7.35 14.06
C GLU A 188 -5.53 -8.02 12.72
N TYR A 189 -4.77 -7.71 11.68
CA TYR A 189 -5.02 -8.12 10.30
C TYR A 189 -3.90 -9.01 9.71
N MET A 190 -2.91 -9.42 10.52
CA MET A 190 -1.72 -10.13 10.04
C MET A 190 -1.16 -11.05 11.13
N THR A 191 -0.88 -12.28 10.77
CA THR A 191 -0.18 -13.22 11.65
C THR A 191 1.28 -12.82 11.90
N ALA A 192 1.93 -13.44 12.88
CA ALA A 192 3.37 -13.21 13.09
C ALA A 192 4.21 -13.66 11.88
N ASP A 193 3.80 -14.72 11.19
CA ASP A 193 4.48 -15.21 9.98
C ASP A 193 4.30 -14.21 8.83
N GLY A 194 3.11 -13.68 8.61
CA GLY A 194 2.88 -12.61 7.64
C GLY A 194 3.68 -11.33 7.95
N ALA A 195 3.78 -10.95 9.23
CA ALA A 195 4.64 -9.85 9.64
C ALA A 195 6.14 -10.11 9.36
N LEU A 196 6.58 -11.37 9.49
CA LEU A 196 7.95 -11.75 9.11
C LEU A 196 8.15 -11.66 7.60
N GLU A 197 7.21 -12.17 6.81
CA GLU A 197 7.24 -12.08 5.34
C GLU A 197 7.33 -10.63 4.87
N ASP A 198 6.54 -9.73 5.45
CA ASP A 198 6.61 -8.29 5.19
C ASP A 198 7.99 -7.68 5.51
N LEU A 199 8.53 -7.98 6.67
CA LEU A 199 9.86 -7.49 7.07
C LEU A 199 10.96 -8.01 6.12
N VAL A 200 10.85 -9.26 5.67
CA VAL A 200 11.80 -9.90 4.75
C VAL A 200 11.67 -9.31 3.34
N SER A 201 10.45 -9.17 2.81
CA SER A 201 10.18 -8.65 1.47
C SER A 201 10.68 -7.22 1.31
N VAL A 202 10.30 -6.32 2.20
CA VAL A 202 10.75 -4.91 2.19
C VAL A 202 12.28 -4.81 2.30
N ARG A 203 12.89 -5.65 3.13
CA ARG A 203 14.33 -5.66 3.29
C ARG A 203 15.08 -6.24 2.10
N SER A 204 14.50 -7.17 1.35
CA SER A 204 15.07 -7.70 0.10
C SER A 204 14.91 -6.71 -1.05
N THR A 205 13.75 -6.07 -1.15
CA THR A 205 13.42 -5.09 -2.20
C THR A 205 14.21 -3.79 -2.06
N ARG A 206 14.28 -3.24 -0.84
CA ARG A 206 14.97 -1.97 -0.53
C ARG A 206 14.60 -0.84 -1.50
N LEU A 207 13.32 -0.70 -1.77
CA LEU A 207 12.83 0.25 -2.75
C LEU A 207 13.14 1.69 -2.34
N THR A 208 13.86 2.41 -3.19
CA THR A 208 14.16 3.84 -3.03
C THR A 208 13.38 4.67 -4.05
N LEU A 209 13.21 5.96 -3.82
CA LEU A 209 12.60 6.85 -4.82
C LEU A 209 13.36 6.79 -6.15
N ALA A 210 14.69 6.85 -6.08
CA ALA A 210 15.52 6.81 -7.28
C ALA A 210 15.44 5.47 -8.02
N ALA A 211 15.30 4.34 -7.31
CA ALA A 211 15.11 3.03 -7.93
C ALA A 211 13.73 2.92 -8.59
N ALA A 212 12.67 3.34 -7.88
CA ALA A 212 11.31 3.35 -8.41
C ALA A 212 11.19 4.22 -9.67
N GLU A 213 11.71 5.45 -9.64
CA GLU A 213 11.65 6.36 -10.80
C GLU A 213 12.38 5.79 -12.03
N ARG A 214 13.52 5.10 -11.82
CA ARG A 214 14.19 4.38 -12.91
C ARG A 214 13.37 3.20 -13.44
N ALA A 215 12.70 2.47 -12.55
CA ALA A 215 11.83 1.36 -12.93
C ALA A 215 10.60 1.85 -13.71
N PHE A 216 9.97 2.95 -13.28
CA PHE A 216 8.88 3.59 -14.02
C PHE A 216 9.30 3.93 -15.45
N ALA A 217 10.49 4.54 -15.61
CA ALA A 217 11.01 4.87 -16.93
C ALA A 217 11.28 3.63 -17.80
N ARG A 218 11.86 2.55 -17.23
CA ARG A 218 12.07 1.27 -17.96
C ARG A 218 10.74 0.66 -18.41
N ALA A 219 9.74 0.66 -17.54
CA ALA A 219 8.39 0.18 -17.84
C ALA A 219 7.61 1.11 -18.79
N ARG A 220 8.18 2.24 -19.26
CA ARG A 220 7.48 3.25 -20.07
C ARG A 220 6.21 3.77 -19.41
N LEU A 221 6.30 4.07 -18.13
CA LEU A 221 5.30 4.73 -17.33
C LEU A 221 5.81 6.14 -16.99
N ASP A 222 5.24 7.16 -17.60
CA ASP A 222 5.66 8.55 -17.41
C ASP A 222 5.13 9.08 -16.09
N VAL A 223 5.98 9.64 -15.24
CA VAL A 223 5.55 10.33 -14.02
C VAL A 223 4.85 11.63 -14.39
N VAL A 224 3.53 11.70 -14.21
CA VAL A 224 2.72 12.89 -14.51
C VAL A 224 2.46 13.76 -13.28
N ALA A 225 2.51 13.18 -12.10
CA ALA A 225 2.47 13.90 -10.83
C ALA A 225 3.16 13.07 -9.74
N HIS A 226 3.75 13.73 -8.75
CA HIS A 226 4.23 13.08 -7.53
C HIS A 226 4.15 14.03 -6.34
N GLU A 227 4.01 13.47 -5.16
CA GLU A 227 4.11 14.18 -3.89
C GLU A 227 4.91 13.36 -2.87
N LEU A 228 5.77 14.03 -2.14
CA LEU A 228 6.62 13.45 -1.10
C LEU A 228 6.20 13.97 0.28
N PHE A 229 6.12 13.10 1.27
CA PHE A 229 5.55 13.41 2.58
C PHE A 229 6.52 13.13 3.73
N LEU A 230 6.66 14.10 4.65
CA LEU A 230 7.24 13.89 5.98
C LEU A 230 6.21 13.24 6.92
N VAL A 231 4.94 13.64 6.79
CA VAL A 231 3.82 13.00 7.47
C VAL A 231 2.83 12.61 6.37
N ARG A 232 2.65 11.32 6.18
CA ARG A 232 1.78 10.77 5.13
C ARG A 232 0.32 11.16 5.37
N PRO A 233 -0.48 11.37 4.30
CA PRO A 233 -1.92 11.68 4.44
C PRO A 233 -2.69 10.61 5.20
N GLU A 234 -2.36 9.32 5.06
CA GLU A 234 -3.00 8.19 5.74
C GLU A 234 -2.81 8.25 7.27
N TYR A 235 -1.78 8.96 7.73
CA TYR A 235 -1.55 9.16 9.17
C TYR A 235 -2.60 10.05 9.82
N THR A 236 -3.40 10.77 9.02
CA THR A 236 -4.60 11.45 9.54
C THR A 236 -5.60 10.43 10.08
N VAL A 237 -5.81 9.35 9.35
CA VAL A 237 -6.73 8.27 9.75
C VAL A 237 -6.15 7.44 10.88
N ARG A 238 -4.88 7.05 10.76
CA ARG A 238 -4.23 6.12 11.70
C ARG A 238 -3.81 6.76 13.01
N TYR A 239 -3.29 7.99 12.97
CA TYR A 239 -2.64 8.65 14.12
C TYR A 239 -3.19 10.05 14.40
N GLN A 240 -4.20 10.52 13.67
CA GLN A 240 -4.75 11.87 13.75
C GLN A 240 -3.69 12.98 13.52
N LEU A 241 -2.65 12.68 12.76
CA LEU A 241 -1.59 13.62 12.41
C LEU A 241 -1.97 14.40 11.15
N LYS A 242 -1.68 15.70 11.16
CA LYS A 242 -1.87 16.53 9.95
C LYS A 242 -0.85 16.16 8.89
N PRO A 243 -1.23 15.94 7.63
CA PRO A 243 -0.31 15.69 6.53
C PRO A 243 0.71 16.80 6.40
N ARG A 244 1.95 16.44 6.07
CA ARG A 244 3.03 17.39 5.84
C ARG A 244 3.88 16.95 4.66
N GLY A 245 3.87 17.77 3.60
CA GLY A 245 4.75 17.57 2.44
C GLY A 245 6.23 17.75 2.79
N ALA A 246 7.10 17.18 1.98
CA ALA A 246 8.54 17.20 2.19
C ALA A 246 9.19 18.57 1.95
N GLY A 247 8.52 19.49 1.27
CA GLY A 247 9.02 20.85 0.99
C GLY A 247 10.39 20.84 0.31
N LEU A 248 11.35 21.58 0.87
CA LEU A 248 12.71 21.65 0.33
C LEU A 248 13.48 20.33 0.45
N LEU A 249 13.20 19.50 1.47
CA LEU A 249 13.83 18.18 1.63
C LEU A 249 13.58 17.29 0.41
N GLY A 250 12.37 17.34 -0.14
CA GLY A 250 12.01 16.57 -1.34
C GLY A 250 12.76 16.96 -2.62
N ARG A 251 13.45 18.11 -2.63
CA ARG A 251 14.23 18.59 -3.77
C ARG A 251 15.70 18.19 -3.74
N VAL A 252 16.18 17.71 -2.59
CA VAL A 252 17.59 17.31 -2.43
C VAL A 252 17.71 15.81 -2.69
N PRO A 253 18.44 15.35 -3.73
CA PRO A 253 18.41 13.97 -4.21
C PRO A 253 18.65 12.89 -3.14
N VAL A 254 19.61 13.11 -2.24
CA VAL A 254 19.90 12.13 -1.16
C VAL A 254 18.91 12.27 0.00
N ALA A 255 18.58 13.52 0.37
CA ALA A 255 17.72 13.78 1.52
C ALA A 255 16.24 13.38 1.27
N ARG A 256 15.78 13.42 0.02
CA ARG A 256 14.42 12.98 -0.33
C ARG A 256 14.16 11.51 -0.01
N GLU A 257 15.19 10.66 0.03
CA GLU A 257 15.05 9.24 0.41
C GLU A 257 14.68 9.03 1.89
N LEU A 258 14.74 10.10 2.71
CA LEU A 258 14.37 10.08 4.13
C LEU A 258 12.90 10.45 4.37
N VAL A 259 12.11 10.75 3.31
CA VAL A 259 10.67 11.04 3.45
C VAL A 259 9.92 9.78 3.85
N ASN A 260 8.83 9.94 4.60
CA ASN A 260 8.08 8.79 5.10
C ASN A 260 7.08 8.21 4.10
N GLY A 261 6.86 8.86 2.96
CA GLY A 261 6.01 8.33 1.92
C GLY A 261 6.06 9.13 0.63
N ALA A 262 5.74 8.46 -0.45
CA ALA A 262 5.66 9.03 -1.77
C ALA A 262 4.37 8.59 -2.47
N PHE A 263 3.70 9.52 -3.13
CA PHE A 263 2.61 9.27 -4.06
C PHE A 263 3.07 9.62 -5.46
N TYR A 264 2.88 8.69 -6.40
CA TYR A 264 3.14 8.89 -7.81
C TYR A 264 1.88 8.63 -8.62
N LEU A 265 1.61 9.48 -9.58
CA LEU A 265 0.68 9.20 -10.68
C LEU A 265 1.49 9.01 -11.94
N LEU A 266 1.39 7.83 -12.50
CA LEU A 266 2.10 7.42 -13.70
C LEU A 266 1.10 7.35 -14.85
N ARG A 267 1.55 7.59 -16.08
CA ARG A 267 0.73 7.41 -17.29
C ARG A 267 1.42 6.45 -18.23
N ARG A 268 0.66 5.50 -18.78
CA ARG A 268 1.14 4.63 -19.84
C ARG A 268 1.51 5.46 -21.07
N SER A 269 2.81 5.46 -21.41
CA SER A 269 3.29 6.05 -22.67
C SER A 269 2.77 5.26 -23.86
N ARG A 270 2.60 5.93 -24.98
CA ARG A 270 2.21 5.31 -26.25
C ARG A 270 3.25 4.34 -26.78
#